data_e8870594893b0b2b495271bbbb408e3d
#
_entry.id   e8870594893b0b2b495271bbbb408e3d
#
_cell.length_a   1.000
_cell.length_b   1.000
_cell.length_c   1.000
_cell.angle_alpha   90.00
_cell.angle_beta   90.00
_cell.angle_gamma   90.00
#
_symmetry.space_group_name_H-M   'P 1'
#
loop_
_entity.id
_entity.type
_entity.pdbx_description
1 polymer ?
#
loop_
_entity_poly.entity_id
_entity_poly.type
_entity_poly.pdbx_seq_one_letter_code
_entity_poly.pdbx_strand_id
1 'polypeptide(L)'
;KVVTKLVNNIMLDGKKGVAQKVVYAAFDQIKEKTEKDPVEVFTQAMENIMPNLECKTRRVGGANYQVPLEVSPARRETLGLRWLTAYSRSRGEKTMAQRLAAEIMDAANNTGNAVKKREDTHKMAEANKAFAHFRY
;
A
#
# COMPACT_ATOMS: atom_id res chain seq x y z
N LYS A 1 7.78 10.64 9.43
CA LYS A 1 7.47 11.19 8.09
C LYS A 1 6.47 10.33 7.33
N VAL A 2 6.73 9.03 7.25
CA VAL A 2 5.81 8.12 6.59
C VAL A 2 4.50 8.03 7.36
N VAL A 3 4.55 8.09 8.68
CA VAL A 3 3.35 8.12 9.54
C VAL A 3 2.50 9.35 9.24
N THR A 4 3.13 10.51 9.04
CA THR A 4 2.40 11.73 8.67
C THR A 4 1.71 11.56 7.33
N LYS A 5 2.36 10.93 6.37
CA LYS A 5 1.76 10.64 5.06
C LYS A 5 0.61 9.65 5.18
N LEU A 6 0.73 8.67 6.09
CA LEU A 6 -0.37 7.75 6.37
C LEU A 6 -1.59 8.50 6.91
N VAL A 7 -1.38 9.42 7.87
CA VAL A 7 -2.46 10.26 8.40
C VAL A 7 -3.15 11.02 7.26
N ASN A 8 -2.38 11.60 6.34
CA ASN A 8 -2.93 12.35 5.22
C ASN A 8 -3.74 11.45 4.27
N ASN A 9 -3.33 10.20 4.09
CA ASN A 9 -4.08 9.23 3.28
C ASN A 9 -5.39 8.78 3.93
N ILE A 10 -5.40 8.68 5.26
CA ILE A 10 -6.59 8.28 6.02
C ILE A 10 -7.59 9.44 6.12
N MET A 11 -7.09 10.67 6.07
CA MET A 11 -7.91 11.87 6.24
C MET A 11 -9.05 11.95 5.22
N LEU A 12 -10.26 12.27 5.72
CA LEU A 12 -11.45 12.53 4.91
C LEU A 12 -11.95 13.94 5.22
N ASP A 13 -12.34 14.67 4.18
CA ASP A 13 -12.97 15.99 4.31
C ASP A 13 -12.13 16.98 5.14
N GLY A 14 -10.80 16.88 5.06
CA GLY A 14 -9.89 17.77 5.78
C GLY A 14 -9.83 17.55 7.29
N LYS A 15 -10.42 16.47 7.82
CA LYS A 15 -10.47 16.20 9.26
C LYS A 15 -9.21 15.50 9.75
N LYS A 16 -8.11 16.25 9.80
CA LYS A 16 -6.81 15.70 10.17
C LYS A 16 -6.77 15.16 11.61
N GLY A 17 -7.44 15.85 12.54
CA GLY A 17 -7.49 15.39 13.95
C GLY A 17 -8.12 14.02 14.10
N VAL A 18 -9.19 13.75 13.34
CA VAL A 18 -9.85 12.44 13.35
C VAL A 18 -8.91 11.38 12.76
N ALA A 19 -8.23 11.70 11.66
CA ALA A 19 -7.29 10.78 11.03
C ALA A 19 -6.12 10.44 11.95
N GLN A 20 -5.59 11.44 12.68
CA GLN A 20 -4.53 11.20 13.66
C GLN A 20 -4.97 10.24 14.75
N LYS A 21 -6.19 10.43 15.29
CA LYS A 21 -6.73 9.53 16.30
C LYS A 21 -6.86 8.10 15.80
N VAL A 22 -7.31 7.93 14.56
CA VAL A 22 -7.43 6.61 13.93
C VAL A 22 -6.06 5.93 13.85
N VAL A 23 -5.06 6.64 13.35
CA VAL A 23 -3.71 6.08 13.18
C VAL A 23 -3.10 5.74 14.53
N TYR A 24 -3.19 6.62 15.51
CA TYR A 24 -2.63 6.35 16.84
C TYR A 24 -3.35 5.20 17.53
N ALA A 25 -4.69 5.13 17.40
CA ALA A 25 -5.45 4.01 17.96
C ALA A 25 -5.07 2.69 17.28
N ALA A 26 -4.84 2.69 15.96
CA ALA A 26 -4.39 1.52 15.25
C ALA A 26 -3.02 1.07 15.75
N PHE A 27 -2.09 2.01 15.94
CA PHE A 27 -0.75 1.71 16.43
C PHE A 27 -0.79 1.15 17.86
N ASP A 28 -1.66 1.70 18.71
CA ASP A 28 -1.84 1.17 20.07
C ASP A 28 -2.31 -0.29 20.03
N GLN A 29 -3.23 -0.61 19.15
CA GLN A 29 -3.71 -1.99 18.97
C GLN A 29 -2.60 -2.92 18.49
N ILE A 30 -1.77 -2.45 17.55
CA ILE A 30 -0.64 -3.23 17.05
C ILE A 30 0.34 -3.53 18.18
N LYS A 31 0.68 -2.53 18.98
CA LYS A 31 1.58 -2.70 20.11
C LYS A 31 1.03 -3.71 21.11
N GLU A 32 -0.25 -3.59 21.42
CA GLU A 32 -0.92 -4.49 22.35
C GLU A 32 -0.93 -5.93 21.88
N LYS A 33 -1.21 -6.15 20.59
CA LYS A 33 -1.32 -7.50 20.04
C LYS A 33 0.02 -8.14 19.69
N THR A 34 0.99 -7.36 19.22
CA THR A 34 2.27 -7.89 18.77
C THR A 34 3.38 -7.76 19.81
N GLU A 35 3.19 -6.89 20.80
CA GLU A 35 4.20 -6.54 21.81
C GLU A 35 5.49 -5.99 21.19
N LYS A 36 5.37 -5.43 19.97
CA LYS A 36 6.48 -4.82 19.24
C LYS A 36 6.20 -3.34 19.05
N ASP A 37 7.25 -2.59 18.68
CA ASP A 37 7.10 -1.18 18.31
C ASP A 37 6.18 -1.10 17.07
N PRO A 38 5.05 -0.39 17.17
CA PRO A 38 4.11 -0.30 16.04
C PRO A 38 4.73 0.32 14.80
N VAL A 39 5.70 1.24 14.96
CA VAL A 39 6.38 1.85 13.81
C VAL A 39 7.22 0.82 13.07
N GLU A 40 7.86 -0.09 13.78
CA GLU A 40 8.62 -1.19 13.15
C GLU A 40 7.69 -2.14 12.39
N VAL A 41 6.55 -2.48 12.99
CA VAL A 41 5.54 -3.33 12.33
C VAL A 41 5.02 -2.63 11.07
N PHE A 42 4.72 -1.35 11.16
CA PHE A 42 4.26 -0.55 10.02
C PHE A 42 5.33 -0.48 8.92
N THR A 43 6.60 -0.28 9.30
CA THR A 43 7.70 -0.23 8.34
C THR A 43 7.82 -1.56 7.59
N GLN A 44 7.74 -2.68 8.32
CA GLN A 44 7.78 -4.01 7.70
C GLN A 44 6.58 -4.22 6.77
N ALA A 45 5.40 -3.77 7.19
CA ALA A 45 4.19 -3.86 6.36
C ALA A 45 4.38 -3.08 5.06
N MET A 46 4.90 -1.86 5.14
CA MET A 46 5.15 -1.04 3.96
C MET A 46 6.15 -1.68 3.01
N GLU A 47 7.23 -2.26 3.53
CA GLU A 47 8.19 -2.98 2.69
C GLU A 47 7.52 -4.12 1.92
N ASN A 48 6.56 -4.80 2.54
CA ASN A 48 5.86 -5.91 1.90
C ASN A 48 4.78 -5.46 0.92
N ILE A 49 4.27 -4.23 1.06
CA ILE A 49 3.22 -3.69 0.19
C ILE A 49 3.80 -2.92 -1.00
N MET A 50 4.89 -2.17 -0.80
CA MET A 50 5.42 -1.27 -1.83
C MET A 50 5.89 -2.04 -3.07
N PRO A 51 5.38 -1.67 -4.26
CA PRO A 51 5.77 -2.38 -5.48
C PRO A 51 7.10 -1.87 -6.06
N ASN A 52 7.85 -2.75 -6.69
CA ASN A 52 9.05 -2.38 -7.42
C ASN A 52 8.76 -2.08 -8.89
N LEU A 53 7.68 -2.65 -9.41
CA LEU A 53 7.29 -2.54 -10.81
C LEU A 53 5.82 -2.17 -10.91
N GLU A 54 5.48 -1.43 -11.96
CA GLU A 54 4.08 -1.18 -12.34
C GLU A 54 4.00 -1.26 -13.87
N CYS A 55 2.78 -1.35 -14.38
CA CYS A 55 2.55 -1.34 -15.82
C CYS A 55 1.88 -0.04 -16.22
N LYS A 56 2.36 0.55 -17.32
CA LYS A 56 1.71 1.72 -17.93
C LYS A 56 1.29 1.37 -19.35
N THR A 57 0.12 1.87 -19.74
CA THR A 57 -0.36 1.68 -21.10
C THR A 57 0.45 2.57 -22.05
N ARG A 58 0.97 1.97 -23.11
CA ARG A 58 1.63 2.68 -24.18
C ARG A 58 0.99 2.32 -25.51
N ARG A 59 0.69 3.33 -26.31
CA ARG A 59 0.08 3.12 -27.61
C ARG A 59 1.15 3.08 -28.68
N VAL A 60 1.22 1.96 -29.41
CA VAL A 60 2.18 1.77 -30.49
C VAL A 60 1.44 1.17 -31.68
N GLY A 61 1.51 1.84 -32.84
CA GLY A 61 0.88 1.35 -34.07
C GLY A 61 -0.62 1.12 -33.96
N GLY A 62 -1.33 1.92 -33.14
CA GLY A 62 -2.77 1.77 -32.95
C GLY A 62 -3.18 0.73 -31.93
N ALA A 63 -2.25 -0.05 -31.41
CA ALA A 63 -2.49 -1.03 -30.35
C ALA A 63 -2.03 -0.51 -29.00
N ASN A 64 -2.72 -0.88 -27.92
CA ASN A 64 -2.36 -0.54 -26.56
C ASN A 64 -1.59 -1.69 -25.93
N TYR A 65 -0.43 -1.38 -25.35
CA TYR A 65 0.41 -2.35 -24.65
C TYR A 65 0.59 -1.93 -23.20
N GLN A 66 0.59 -2.90 -22.30
CA GLN A 66 0.97 -2.69 -20.91
C GLN A 66 2.49 -2.88 -20.81
N VAL A 67 3.19 -1.79 -20.48
CA VAL A 67 4.66 -1.79 -20.43
C VAL A 67 5.11 -1.76 -18.98
N PRO A 68 5.91 -2.75 -18.53
CA PRO A 68 6.41 -2.75 -17.17
C PRO A 68 7.50 -1.69 -16.98
N LEU A 69 7.42 -0.95 -15.88
CA LEU A 69 8.37 0.11 -15.54
C LEU A 69 8.77 -0.02 -14.07
N GLU A 70 10.03 0.32 -13.78
CA GLU A 70 10.48 0.43 -12.40
C GLU A 70 9.78 1.61 -11.73
N VAL A 71 9.43 1.43 -10.46
CA VAL A 71 8.76 2.45 -9.67
C VAL A 71 9.79 3.22 -8.86
N SER A 72 9.78 4.56 -8.95
CA SER A 72 10.67 5.40 -8.15
C SER A 72 10.37 5.26 -6.66
N PRO A 73 11.35 5.52 -5.77
CA PRO A 73 11.12 5.40 -4.31
C PRO A 73 9.94 6.22 -3.81
N ALA A 74 9.77 7.45 -4.29
CA ALA A 74 8.64 8.29 -3.88
C ALA A 74 7.30 7.69 -4.33
N ARG A 75 7.24 7.18 -5.55
CA ARG A 75 6.03 6.55 -6.09
C ARG A 75 5.71 5.25 -5.37
N ARG A 76 6.74 4.46 -5.01
CA ARG A 76 6.56 3.23 -4.24
C ARG A 76 5.84 3.52 -2.92
N GLU A 77 6.30 4.53 -2.20
CA GLU A 77 5.69 4.92 -0.93
C GLU A 77 4.25 5.39 -1.13
N THR A 78 4.00 6.22 -2.14
CA THR A 78 2.66 6.70 -2.46
C THR A 78 1.71 5.56 -2.76
N LEU A 79 2.12 4.62 -3.61
CA LEU A 79 1.31 3.46 -3.95
C LEU A 79 1.08 2.56 -2.74
N GLY A 80 2.10 2.31 -1.95
CA GLY A 80 1.99 1.49 -0.75
C GLY A 80 0.98 2.05 0.24
N LEU A 81 1.04 3.34 0.51
CA LEU A 81 0.10 4.01 1.42
C LEU A 81 -1.32 4.00 0.85
N ARG A 82 -1.46 4.25 -0.44
CA ARG A 82 -2.77 4.24 -1.10
C ARG A 82 -3.43 2.86 -1.02
N TRP A 83 -2.68 1.81 -1.29
CA TRP A 83 -3.19 0.44 -1.23
C TRP A 83 -3.51 0.03 0.20
N LEU A 84 -2.63 0.36 1.15
CA LEU A 84 -2.89 0.08 2.57
C LEU A 84 -4.20 0.71 3.01
N THR A 85 -4.41 1.98 2.70
CA THR A 85 -5.62 2.71 3.07
C THR A 85 -6.86 2.11 2.41
N ALA A 86 -6.80 1.87 1.10
CA ALA A 86 -7.94 1.35 0.35
C ALA A 86 -8.38 -0.02 0.86
N TYR A 87 -7.43 -0.92 1.08
CA TYR A 87 -7.76 -2.27 1.53
C TYR A 87 -8.11 -2.34 3.01
N SER A 88 -7.61 -1.39 3.82
CA SER A 88 -8.09 -1.24 5.19
C SER A 88 -9.57 -0.87 5.21
N ARG A 89 -9.97 0.09 4.37
CA ARG A 89 -11.37 0.53 4.31
C ARG A 89 -12.33 -0.58 3.90
N SER A 90 -11.87 -1.52 3.10
CA SER A 90 -12.70 -2.61 2.59
C SER A 90 -12.80 -3.81 3.55
N ARG A 91 -12.08 -3.77 4.66
CA ARG A 91 -12.11 -4.87 5.64
C ARG A 91 -13.41 -4.87 6.45
N GLY A 92 -13.69 -6.01 7.09
CA GLY A 92 -14.91 -6.22 7.85
C GLY A 92 -14.88 -5.84 9.33
N GLU A 93 -13.73 -5.44 9.87
CA GLU A 93 -13.66 -5.01 11.27
C GLU A 93 -14.52 -3.78 11.52
N LYS A 94 -14.93 -3.57 12.75
CA LYS A 94 -15.96 -2.60 13.11
C LYS A 94 -15.52 -1.15 12.91
N THR A 95 -14.32 -0.78 13.36
CA THR A 95 -13.83 0.59 13.28
C THR A 95 -12.67 0.70 12.29
N MET A 96 -12.43 1.92 11.78
CA MET A 96 -11.32 2.15 10.88
C MET A 96 -9.97 1.87 11.56
N ALA A 97 -9.85 2.20 12.86
CA ALA A 97 -8.64 1.90 13.61
C ALA A 97 -8.37 0.38 13.65
N GLN A 98 -9.39 -0.42 13.87
CA GLN A 98 -9.29 -1.89 13.87
C GLN A 98 -8.93 -2.43 12.48
N ARG A 99 -9.54 -1.88 11.44
CA ARG A 99 -9.27 -2.27 10.05
C ARG A 99 -7.84 -1.96 9.67
N LEU A 100 -7.38 -0.76 9.98
CA LEU A 100 -6.02 -0.33 9.68
C LEU A 100 -4.99 -1.18 10.43
N ALA A 101 -5.21 -1.40 11.72
CA ALA A 101 -4.32 -2.22 12.53
C ALA A 101 -4.23 -3.66 11.97
N ALA A 102 -5.37 -4.24 11.61
CA ALA A 102 -5.42 -5.59 11.08
C ALA A 102 -4.71 -5.70 9.73
N GLU A 103 -4.91 -4.73 8.83
CA GLU A 103 -4.25 -4.75 7.54
C GLU A 103 -2.73 -4.57 7.69
N ILE A 104 -2.29 -3.69 8.58
CA ILE A 104 -0.86 -3.50 8.85
C ILE A 104 -0.23 -4.79 9.40
N MET A 105 -0.89 -5.43 10.36
CA MET A 105 -0.37 -6.67 10.94
C MET A 105 -0.32 -7.80 9.90
N ASP A 106 -1.35 -7.94 9.08
CA ASP A 106 -1.35 -8.93 8.01
C ASP A 106 -0.23 -8.65 7.00
N ALA A 107 -0.08 -7.41 6.59
CA ALA A 107 0.97 -7.02 5.64
C ALA A 107 2.36 -7.24 6.20
N ALA A 108 2.58 -6.98 7.49
CA ALA A 108 3.86 -7.25 8.14
C ALA A 108 4.20 -8.74 8.11
N ASN A 109 3.18 -9.60 8.08
CA ASN A 109 3.33 -11.05 7.94
C ASN A 109 3.26 -11.50 6.47
N ASN A 110 3.35 -10.56 5.54
CA ASN A 110 3.32 -10.79 4.08
C ASN A 110 2.03 -11.45 3.61
N THR A 111 0.90 -11.07 4.22
CA THR A 111 -0.44 -11.53 3.84
C THR A 111 -1.38 -10.34 3.71
N GLY A 112 -2.61 -10.59 3.32
CA GLY A 112 -3.64 -9.56 3.19
C GLY A 112 -3.77 -9.01 1.79
N ASN A 113 -4.80 -8.20 1.59
CA ASN A 113 -5.17 -7.72 0.24
C ASN A 113 -4.20 -6.68 -0.32
N ALA A 114 -3.59 -5.85 0.53
CA ALA A 114 -2.60 -4.88 0.06
C ALA A 114 -1.36 -5.59 -0.49
N VAL A 115 -0.88 -6.63 0.19
CA VAL A 115 0.24 -7.46 -0.29
C VAL A 115 -0.16 -8.20 -1.56
N LYS A 116 -1.37 -8.71 -1.62
CA LYS A 116 -1.88 -9.37 -2.82
C LYS A 116 -1.90 -8.41 -4.01
N LYS A 117 -2.27 -7.16 -3.80
CA LYS A 117 -2.24 -6.14 -4.86
C LYS A 117 -0.82 -5.96 -5.40
N ARG A 118 0.18 -5.94 -4.53
CA ARG A 118 1.58 -5.88 -4.97
C ARG A 118 1.94 -7.11 -5.80
N GLU A 119 1.56 -8.29 -5.33
CA GLU A 119 1.83 -9.54 -6.06
C GLU A 119 1.16 -9.56 -7.42
N ASP A 120 -0.10 -9.13 -7.50
CA ASP A 120 -0.84 -9.06 -8.77
C ASP A 120 -0.19 -8.06 -9.72
N THR A 121 0.26 -6.92 -9.21
CA THR A 121 0.96 -5.90 -9.99
C THR A 121 2.28 -6.44 -10.56
N HIS A 122 3.04 -7.17 -9.74
CA HIS A 122 4.30 -7.78 -10.17
C HIS A 122 4.05 -8.89 -11.20
N LYS A 123 3.00 -9.70 -11.03
CA LYS A 123 2.63 -10.71 -12.02
C LYS A 123 2.27 -10.09 -13.35
N MET A 124 1.52 -8.99 -13.33
CA MET A 124 1.16 -8.26 -14.55
C MET A 124 2.41 -7.73 -15.26
N ALA A 125 3.35 -7.16 -14.49
CA ALA A 125 4.60 -6.66 -15.04
C ALA A 125 5.43 -7.80 -15.65
N GLU A 126 5.49 -8.96 -14.99
CA GLU A 126 6.19 -10.13 -15.48
C GLU A 126 5.55 -10.67 -16.77
N ALA A 127 4.22 -10.74 -16.80
CA ALA A 127 3.47 -11.18 -17.97
C ALA A 127 3.68 -10.27 -19.18
N ASN A 128 3.91 -8.97 -18.94
CA ASN A 128 4.13 -7.98 -20.00
C ASN A 128 5.60 -7.67 -20.24
N LYS A 129 6.50 -8.48 -19.73
CA LYS A 129 7.95 -8.28 -19.84
C LYS A 129 8.43 -8.14 -21.28
N ALA A 130 7.79 -8.85 -22.21
CA ALA A 130 8.14 -8.80 -23.62
C ALA A 130 7.93 -7.40 -24.23
N PHE A 131 7.14 -6.54 -23.60
CA PHE A 131 6.87 -5.19 -24.09
C PHE A 131 7.76 -4.13 -23.47
N ALA A 132 8.75 -4.53 -22.67
CA ALA A 132 9.64 -3.58 -22.00
C ALA A 132 10.38 -2.66 -22.97
N HIS A 133 10.64 -3.11 -24.20
CA HIS A 133 11.31 -2.30 -25.21
C HIS A 133 10.49 -1.10 -25.68
N PHE A 134 9.19 -1.05 -25.35
CA PHE A 134 8.32 0.10 -25.68
C PHE A 134 8.38 1.21 -24.64
N ARG A 135 9.07 1.00 -23.52
CA ARG A 135 9.14 2.03 -22.48
C ARG A 135 10.01 3.21 -22.90
N TYR A 136 9.76 4.36 -22.29
CA TYR A 136 10.43 5.62 -22.62
C TYR A 136 11.89 5.67 -22.19
#